data_bf53298a573f7aacbe5881e193125fd3
#
_entry.id   bf53298a573f7aacbe5881e193125fd3
#
_cell.length_a   1.000
_cell.length_b   1.000
_cell.length_c   1.000
_cell.angle_alpha   90.00
_cell.angle_beta   90.00
_cell.angle_gamma   90.00
#
_symmetry.space_group_name_H-M   'P 1'
#
loop_
_entity.id
_entity.type
_entity.pdbx_description
1 polymer ?
#
loop_
_entity_poly.entity_id
_entity_poly.type
_entity_poly.pdbx_seq_one_letter_code
_entity_poly.pdbx_strand_id
1 'polypeptide(L)'
;QELESEGQEVDAFVTNFVYEKEGQSRKKSMSYESVLPVQQIFGWDQVGNFSKGQYIMMHSLIYRTDLLRASQFQLPEHTFYVDNLFVFTPLQQVKTMYYLPVDFYRYLIGREDQSVNEQVMINRIDQQLKVNRLLVAQLDLSKVSHPQMREYLLNHIEITTVISSALLNRAGTAEHLAKKRELWTYIQQENPEVFQSIRKTMLSRLTKHSVLPARKLSNVVYQITKSVYGFN
;
A
#
# COMPACT_ATOMS: atom_id res chain seq x y z
N GLN A 1 27.39 -3.04 -10.11
CA GLN A 1 28.59 -3.16 -10.98
C GLN A 1 28.24 -3.70 -12.38
N GLU A 2 27.49 -4.79 -12.53
CA GLU A 2 27.09 -5.27 -13.88
C GLU A 2 26.19 -4.26 -14.61
N LEU A 3 25.18 -3.71 -13.95
CA LEU A 3 24.26 -2.73 -14.56
C LEU A 3 24.95 -1.38 -14.85
N GLU A 4 25.88 -0.96 -14.01
CA GLU A 4 26.67 0.26 -14.22
C GLU A 4 27.61 0.12 -15.42
N SER A 5 28.14 -1.08 -15.68
CA SER A 5 29.01 -1.35 -16.84
C SER A 5 28.28 -1.28 -18.19
N GLU A 6 26.95 -1.46 -18.18
CA GLU A 6 26.09 -1.38 -19.37
C GLU A 6 25.51 0.04 -19.60
N GLY A 7 25.79 1.00 -18.72
CA GLY A 7 25.28 2.38 -18.82
C GLY A 7 23.76 2.50 -18.66
N GLN A 8 23.11 1.46 -18.11
CA GLN A 8 21.65 1.44 -17.92
C GLN A 8 21.29 1.98 -16.53
N GLU A 9 20.49 3.03 -16.49
CA GLU A 9 19.97 3.60 -15.25
C GLU A 9 18.72 2.86 -14.78
N VAL A 10 18.71 2.45 -13.51
CA VAL A 10 17.55 1.85 -12.84
C VAL A 10 16.97 2.85 -11.82
N ASP A 11 15.71 3.19 -11.97
CA ASP A 11 15.01 4.12 -11.09
C ASP A 11 14.68 3.50 -9.74
N ALA A 12 14.30 2.21 -9.74
CA ALA A 12 13.94 1.49 -8.52
C ALA A 12 14.35 0.01 -8.57
N PHE A 13 14.97 -0.45 -7.48
CA PHE A 13 15.16 -1.87 -7.21
C PHE A 13 14.05 -2.39 -6.32
N VAL A 14 13.52 -3.57 -6.66
CA VAL A 14 12.59 -4.31 -5.83
C VAL A 14 13.26 -5.57 -5.32
N THR A 15 13.08 -5.91 -4.05
CA THR A 15 13.62 -7.12 -3.42
C THR A 15 12.52 -7.84 -2.66
N ASN A 16 12.76 -9.09 -2.26
CA ASN A 16 11.93 -9.74 -1.26
C ASN A 16 12.22 -9.18 0.14
N PHE A 17 11.30 -9.42 1.06
CA PHE A 17 11.54 -9.25 2.48
C PHE A 17 10.91 -10.41 3.26
N VAL A 18 11.36 -10.59 4.50
CA VAL A 18 10.95 -11.71 5.36
C VAL A 18 10.28 -11.19 6.61
N TYR A 19 9.08 -11.69 6.90
CA TYR A 19 8.48 -11.55 8.22
C TYR A 19 9.15 -12.53 9.19
N GLU A 20 9.67 -11.99 10.28
CA GLU A 20 10.18 -12.77 11.40
C GLU A 20 9.32 -12.50 12.63
N LYS A 21 8.96 -13.58 13.33
CA LYS A 21 8.25 -13.48 14.61
C LYS A 21 9.10 -14.09 15.69
N GLU A 22 9.28 -13.36 16.80
CA GLU A 22 10.04 -13.83 17.94
C GLU A 22 9.50 -15.18 18.45
N GLY A 23 10.40 -16.13 18.70
CA GLY A 23 10.04 -17.49 19.17
C GLY A 23 9.50 -18.42 18.08
N GLN A 24 9.42 -18.02 16.82
CA GLN A 24 9.01 -18.89 15.72
C GLN A 24 10.18 -19.16 14.77
N SER A 25 10.41 -20.44 14.47
CA SER A 25 11.43 -20.87 13.50
C SER A 25 10.98 -20.65 12.05
N ARG A 26 9.66 -20.58 11.79
CA ARG A 26 9.11 -20.45 10.44
C ARG A 26 9.05 -18.99 10.03
N LYS A 27 9.78 -18.66 8.97
CA LYS A 27 9.81 -17.32 8.35
C LYS A 27 8.88 -17.33 7.13
N LYS A 28 8.25 -16.18 6.85
CA LYS A 28 7.45 -16.00 5.64
C LYS A 28 8.13 -14.98 4.73
N SER A 29 8.69 -15.43 3.62
CA SER A 29 9.18 -14.55 2.57
C SER A 29 8.02 -13.97 1.77
N MET A 30 8.11 -12.68 1.45
CA MET A 30 7.20 -11.95 0.57
C MET A 30 7.91 -11.72 -0.76
N SER A 31 7.51 -12.49 -1.77
CA SER A 31 8.09 -12.48 -3.11
C SER A 31 7.17 -11.78 -4.11
N TYR A 32 7.75 -11.20 -5.15
CA TYR A 32 7.05 -10.57 -6.26
C TYR A 32 7.27 -11.28 -7.60
N GLU A 33 7.87 -12.48 -7.61
CA GLU A 33 8.17 -13.27 -8.83
C GLU A 33 6.94 -13.54 -9.69
N SER A 34 5.75 -13.60 -9.09
CA SER A 34 4.51 -13.81 -9.83
C SER A 34 4.05 -12.60 -10.66
N VAL A 35 4.62 -11.41 -10.41
CA VAL A 35 4.16 -10.14 -10.99
C VAL A 35 5.27 -9.28 -11.56
N LEU A 36 6.54 -9.54 -11.21
CA LEU A 36 7.69 -8.77 -11.70
C LEU A 36 8.68 -9.66 -12.46
N PRO A 37 9.21 -9.19 -13.60
CA PRO A 37 10.32 -9.85 -14.29
C PRO A 37 11.55 -9.97 -13.39
N VAL A 38 12.18 -11.16 -13.40
CA VAL A 38 13.29 -11.49 -12.51
C VAL A 38 14.63 -11.18 -13.17
N GLN A 39 15.53 -10.49 -12.45
CA GLN A 39 16.92 -10.27 -12.83
C GLN A 39 17.12 -9.64 -14.22
N GLN A 40 16.22 -8.73 -14.56
CA GLN A 40 16.33 -7.91 -15.78
C GLN A 40 15.75 -6.53 -15.52
N ILE A 41 16.13 -5.56 -16.35
CA ILE A 41 15.49 -4.23 -16.34
C ILE A 41 14.15 -4.33 -17.04
N PHE A 42 13.11 -3.75 -16.46
CA PHE A 42 11.77 -3.74 -17.02
C PHE A 42 11.05 -2.41 -16.73
N GLY A 43 10.06 -2.11 -17.56
CA GLY A 43 9.12 -1.01 -17.36
C GLY A 43 7.75 -1.48 -16.87
N TRP A 44 6.84 -0.54 -16.70
CA TRP A 44 5.47 -0.83 -16.26
C TRP A 44 4.69 -1.73 -17.23
N ASP A 45 5.00 -1.70 -18.51
CA ASP A 45 4.39 -2.55 -19.54
C ASP A 45 4.65 -4.06 -19.34
N GLN A 46 5.70 -4.40 -18.61
CA GLN A 46 6.09 -5.78 -18.30
C GLN A 46 5.63 -6.23 -16.89
N VAL A 47 5.03 -5.33 -16.13
CA VAL A 47 4.52 -5.64 -14.78
C VAL A 47 3.21 -6.44 -14.89
N GLY A 48 3.14 -7.56 -14.18
CA GLY A 48 1.94 -8.39 -14.09
C GLY A 48 0.86 -7.81 -13.17
N ASN A 49 -0.28 -8.48 -13.13
CA ASN A 49 -1.42 -8.04 -12.32
C ASN A 49 -1.21 -8.41 -10.85
N PHE A 50 -1.14 -7.42 -9.99
CA PHE A 50 -1.12 -7.63 -8.55
C PHE A 50 -2.46 -8.18 -8.05
N SER A 51 -2.41 -9.22 -7.25
CA SER A 51 -3.61 -9.75 -6.58
C SER A 51 -4.22 -8.70 -5.66
N LYS A 52 -5.54 -8.80 -5.41
CA LYS A 52 -6.21 -7.91 -4.45
C LYS A 52 -5.58 -8.02 -3.06
N GLY A 53 -5.11 -6.88 -2.54
CA GLY A 53 -4.38 -6.83 -1.27
C GLY A 53 -2.87 -7.01 -1.39
N GLN A 54 -2.33 -7.31 -2.58
CA GLN A 54 -0.90 -7.37 -2.83
C GLN A 54 -0.41 -6.02 -3.37
N TYR A 55 0.68 -5.51 -2.82
CA TYR A 55 1.39 -4.33 -3.31
C TYR A 55 2.85 -4.36 -2.86
N ILE A 56 3.70 -3.56 -3.49
CA ILE A 56 5.10 -3.41 -3.11
C ILE A 56 5.15 -2.65 -1.77
N MET A 57 5.80 -3.24 -0.79
CA MET A 57 5.98 -2.61 0.52
C MET A 57 7.30 -1.84 0.59
N MET A 58 7.38 -0.85 1.46
CA MET A 58 8.58 -0.05 1.68
C MET A 58 9.83 -0.91 1.94
N HIS A 59 9.66 -2.04 2.62
CA HIS A 59 10.75 -2.98 2.94
C HIS A 59 11.41 -3.62 1.72
N SER A 60 10.73 -3.60 0.58
CA SER A 60 11.17 -4.20 -0.67
C SER A 60 11.72 -3.18 -1.67
N LEU A 61 11.72 -1.89 -1.36
CA LEU A 61 11.89 -0.85 -2.38
C LEU A 61 13.12 0.00 -2.08
N ILE A 62 13.99 0.13 -3.09
CA ILE A 62 15.19 0.97 -3.06
C ILE A 62 15.09 1.89 -4.27
N TYR A 63 14.98 3.19 -4.06
CA TYR A 63 14.93 4.18 -5.11
C TYR A 63 16.29 4.80 -5.43
N ARG A 64 16.49 5.17 -6.67
CA ARG A 64 17.59 6.06 -7.05
C ARG A 64 17.38 7.43 -6.37
N THR A 65 18.42 7.91 -5.70
CA THR A 65 18.34 9.13 -4.87
C THR A 65 17.92 10.36 -5.68
N ASP A 66 18.38 10.49 -6.93
CA ASP A 66 18.04 11.64 -7.76
C ASP A 66 16.56 11.65 -8.16
N LEU A 67 15.95 10.47 -8.36
CA LEU A 67 14.50 10.36 -8.57
C LEU A 67 13.74 10.86 -7.33
N LEU A 68 14.16 10.46 -6.12
CA LEU A 68 13.53 10.96 -4.88
C LEU A 68 13.66 12.47 -4.74
N ARG A 69 14.83 13.03 -5.05
CA ARG A 69 15.06 14.48 -5.02
C ARG A 69 14.20 15.21 -6.06
N ALA A 70 14.14 14.69 -7.29
CA ALA A 70 13.34 15.27 -8.36
C ALA A 70 11.83 15.22 -8.07
N SER A 71 11.36 14.19 -7.36
CA SER A 71 9.96 14.05 -6.99
C SER A 71 9.47 15.10 -5.99
N GLN A 72 10.38 15.85 -5.35
CA GLN A 72 10.08 16.80 -4.25
C GLN A 72 9.22 16.17 -3.14
N PHE A 73 9.32 14.85 -3.00
CA PHE A 73 8.55 14.07 -2.07
C PHE A 73 8.90 14.43 -0.62
N GLN A 74 7.88 14.71 0.18
CA GLN A 74 8.01 15.01 1.60
C GLN A 74 7.10 14.11 2.42
N LEU A 75 7.66 13.52 3.48
CA LEU A 75 6.88 12.75 4.44
C LEU A 75 6.32 13.69 5.52
N PRO A 76 5.03 13.57 5.87
CA PRO A 76 4.48 14.30 7.02
C PRO A 76 5.21 13.91 8.31
N GLU A 77 5.66 14.91 9.05
CA GLU A 77 6.29 14.70 10.36
C GLU A 77 5.30 14.12 11.37
N HIS A 78 5.81 13.37 12.34
CA HIS A 78 5.06 12.77 13.44
C HIS A 78 3.79 11.99 13.00
N THR A 79 3.85 11.36 11.82
CA THR A 79 2.72 10.65 11.22
C THR A 79 3.09 9.19 10.97
N PHE A 80 2.29 8.25 11.48
CA PHE A 80 2.41 6.82 11.15
C PHE A 80 1.85 6.53 9.76
N TYR A 81 2.19 5.36 9.21
CA TYR A 81 1.70 4.86 7.90
C TYR A 81 2.21 5.64 6.69
N VAL A 82 3.22 6.51 6.88
CA VAL A 82 3.88 7.28 5.80
C VAL A 82 4.67 6.40 4.83
N ASP A 83 4.96 5.16 5.20
CA ASP A 83 5.50 4.11 4.34
C ASP A 83 4.66 3.94 3.06
N ASN A 84 3.34 4.08 3.15
CA ASN A 84 2.45 4.08 1.98
C ASN A 84 2.76 5.24 1.02
N LEU A 85 3.04 6.44 1.54
CA LEU A 85 3.42 7.60 0.73
C LEU A 85 4.81 7.41 0.11
N PHE A 86 5.77 6.85 0.87
CA PHE A 86 7.11 6.55 0.38
C PHE A 86 7.09 5.59 -0.82
N VAL A 87 6.20 4.60 -0.80
CA VAL A 87 6.02 3.71 -1.94
C VAL A 87 5.28 4.41 -3.08
N PHE A 88 4.14 5.04 -2.78
CA PHE A 88 3.18 5.49 -3.77
C PHE A 88 3.65 6.70 -4.59
N THR A 89 4.20 7.71 -3.92
CA THR A 89 4.46 9.00 -4.57
C THR A 89 5.62 8.94 -5.56
N PRO A 90 6.84 8.48 -5.17
CA PRO A 90 7.95 8.40 -6.11
C PRO A 90 7.72 7.36 -7.21
N LEU A 91 6.98 6.27 -6.90
CA LEU A 91 6.74 5.19 -7.86
C LEU A 91 6.01 5.66 -9.13
N GLN A 92 5.22 6.74 -9.04
CA GLN A 92 4.58 7.37 -10.20
C GLN A 92 5.57 7.95 -11.22
N GLN A 93 6.83 8.20 -10.82
CA GLN A 93 7.89 8.74 -11.67
C GLN A 93 8.87 7.67 -12.16
N VAL A 94 8.77 6.44 -11.62
CA VAL A 94 9.62 5.32 -11.99
C VAL A 94 9.31 4.85 -13.41
N LYS A 95 10.33 4.80 -14.24
CA LYS A 95 10.28 4.29 -15.63
C LYS A 95 10.92 2.92 -15.74
N THR A 96 12.05 2.71 -15.04
CA THR A 96 12.85 1.50 -15.09
C THR A 96 12.96 0.87 -13.70
N MET A 97 12.71 -0.43 -13.63
CA MET A 97 12.79 -1.23 -12.43
C MET A 97 13.71 -2.43 -12.62
N TYR A 98 14.22 -2.94 -11.52
CA TYR A 98 14.97 -4.20 -11.50
C TYR A 98 14.54 -5.00 -10.28
N TYR A 99 14.13 -6.25 -10.47
CA TYR A 99 13.72 -7.10 -9.36
C TYR A 99 14.74 -8.19 -9.07
N LEU A 100 15.20 -8.20 -7.81
CA LEU A 100 16.10 -9.21 -7.25
C LEU A 100 15.30 -10.11 -6.28
N PRO A 101 15.14 -11.41 -6.55
CA PRO A 101 14.40 -12.31 -5.67
C PRO A 101 15.23 -12.74 -4.46
N VAL A 102 15.78 -11.77 -3.73
CA VAL A 102 16.59 -12.00 -2.52
C VAL A 102 15.86 -11.45 -1.30
N ASP A 103 15.92 -12.19 -0.18
CA ASP A 103 15.37 -11.80 1.11
C ASP A 103 16.24 -10.72 1.76
N PHE A 104 16.14 -9.49 1.25
CA PHE A 104 17.03 -8.40 1.60
C PHE A 104 16.73 -7.77 2.95
N TYR A 105 15.45 -7.68 3.33
CA TYR A 105 15.02 -7.05 4.58
C TYR A 105 14.33 -8.06 5.50
N ARG A 106 14.66 -8.02 6.78
CA ARG A 106 14.05 -8.86 7.83
C ARG A 106 13.17 -7.99 8.72
N TYR A 107 11.86 -8.16 8.59
CA TYR A 107 10.88 -7.39 9.35
C TYR A 107 10.40 -8.18 10.56
N LEU A 108 10.85 -7.76 11.75
CA LEU A 108 10.41 -8.37 13.00
C LEU A 108 8.97 -7.95 13.32
N ILE A 109 8.09 -8.94 13.50
CA ILE A 109 6.67 -8.74 13.82
C ILE A 109 6.29 -9.45 15.13
N GLY A 110 5.12 -9.08 15.69
CA GLY A 110 4.53 -9.76 16.85
C GLY A 110 4.72 -9.02 18.17
N ARG A 111 5.28 -7.81 18.18
CA ARG A 111 5.33 -6.96 19.37
C ARG A 111 3.97 -6.27 19.59
N GLU A 112 3.55 -6.14 20.85
CA GLU A 112 2.26 -5.54 21.21
C GLU A 112 2.16 -4.05 20.86
N ASP A 113 3.31 -3.34 20.86
CA ASP A 113 3.40 -1.91 20.54
C ASP A 113 3.49 -1.58 19.05
N GLN A 114 3.43 -2.60 18.18
CA GLN A 114 3.55 -2.39 16.74
C GLN A 114 2.40 -1.54 16.18
N SER A 115 2.76 -0.67 15.23
CA SER A 115 1.84 0.25 14.55
C SER A 115 0.67 -0.44 13.84
N VAL A 116 0.84 -1.71 13.50
CA VAL A 116 -0.16 -2.56 12.79
C VAL A 116 -1.08 -3.34 13.74
N ASN A 117 -0.94 -3.21 15.06
CA ASN A 117 -1.90 -3.74 16.01
C ASN A 117 -3.26 -3.04 15.85
N GLU A 118 -4.38 -3.78 15.81
CA GLU A 118 -5.72 -3.25 15.56
C GLU A 118 -6.09 -2.09 16.51
N GLN A 119 -5.85 -2.25 17.81
CA GLN A 119 -6.18 -1.22 18.79
C GLN A 119 -5.30 0.03 18.62
N VAL A 120 -4.02 -0.16 18.31
CA VAL A 120 -3.10 0.93 18.03
C VAL A 120 -3.53 1.67 16.77
N MET A 121 -3.94 0.96 15.72
CA MET A 121 -4.44 1.56 14.49
C MET A 121 -5.73 2.36 14.70
N ILE A 122 -6.66 1.86 15.50
CA ILE A 122 -7.90 2.59 15.85
C ILE A 122 -7.56 3.86 16.62
N ASN A 123 -6.67 3.79 17.60
CA ASN A 123 -6.25 4.96 18.38
C ASN A 123 -5.52 6.02 17.54
N ARG A 124 -4.90 5.61 16.43
CA ARG A 124 -4.19 6.48 15.48
C ARG A 124 -4.93 6.68 14.17
N ILE A 125 -6.25 6.47 14.17
CA ILE A 125 -7.05 6.45 12.93
C ILE A 125 -6.95 7.77 12.15
N ASP A 126 -6.83 8.91 12.83
CA ASP A 126 -6.73 10.21 12.16
C ASP A 126 -5.45 10.33 11.31
N GLN A 127 -4.36 9.69 11.73
CA GLN A 127 -3.12 9.63 10.94
C GLN A 127 -3.29 8.73 9.71
N GLN A 128 -3.95 7.59 9.87
CA GLN A 128 -4.30 6.71 8.75
C GLN A 128 -5.18 7.42 7.73
N LEU A 129 -6.17 8.20 8.19
CA LEU A 129 -7.05 9.00 7.34
C LEU A 129 -6.29 10.13 6.63
N LYS A 130 -5.34 10.78 7.33
CA LYS A 130 -4.45 11.79 6.74
C LYS A 130 -3.65 11.20 5.57
N VAL A 131 -3.00 10.05 5.79
CA VAL A 131 -2.23 9.38 4.74
C VAL A 131 -3.13 8.96 3.57
N ASN A 132 -4.30 8.39 3.85
CA ASN A 132 -5.26 8.01 2.79
C ASN A 132 -5.68 9.21 1.93
N ARG A 133 -5.99 10.36 2.55
CA ARG A 133 -6.32 11.60 1.81
C ARG A 133 -5.15 12.08 0.96
N LEU A 134 -3.94 12.03 1.48
CA LEU A 134 -2.74 12.41 0.71
C LEU A 134 -2.50 11.51 -0.50
N LEU A 135 -2.70 10.19 -0.38
CA LEU A 135 -2.61 9.26 -1.51
C LEU A 135 -3.61 9.64 -2.62
N VAL A 136 -4.85 9.98 -2.25
CA VAL A 136 -5.89 10.39 -3.21
C VAL A 136 -5.56 11.71 -3.88
N ALA A 137 -5.09 12.70 -3.11
CA ALA A 137 -4.76 14.03 -3.62
C ALA A 137 -3.53 14.03 -4.55
N GLN A 138 -2.58 13.11 -4.30
CA GLN A 138 -1.34 13.01 -5.09
C GLN A 138 -1.48 12.22 -6.39
N LEU A 139 -2.63 11.55 -6.64
CA LEU A 139 -2.84 10.78 -7.85
C LEU A 139 -3.53 11.60 -8.94
N ASP A 140 -2.77 11.96 -9.96
CA ASP A 140 -3.30 12.54 -11.20
C ASP A 140 -3.32 11.45 -12.30
N LEU A 141 -4.46 10.82 -12.48
CA LEU A 141 -4.64 9.73 -13.44
C LEU A 141 -4.41 10.17 -14.89
N SER A 142 -4.50 11.47 -15.20
CA SER A 142 -4.21 11.98 -16.55
C SER A 142 -2.72 11.91 -16.90
N LYS A 143 -1.85 11.87 -15.90
CA LYS A 143 -0.39 11.73 -16.05
C LYS A 143 0.09 10.28 -16.04
N VAL A 144 -0.78 9.33 -15.70
CA VAL A 144 -0.43 7.90 -15.66
C VAL A 144 -0.69 7.27 -17.02
N SER A 145 0.37 7.12 -17.81
CA SER A 145 0.30 6.61 -19.19
C SER A 145 0.16 5.09 -19.29
N HIS A 146 0.73 4.34 -18.34
CA HIS A 146 0.74 2.87 -18.37
C HIS A 146 -0.49 2.29 -17.65
N PRO A 147 -1.28 1.43 -18.32
CA PRO A 147 -2.44 0.78 -17.71
C PRO A 147 -2.09 -0.01 -16.44
N GLN A 148 -0.95 -0.71 -16.43
CA GLN A 148 -0.49 -1.51 -15.29
C GLN A 148 -0.17 -0.62 -14.08
N MET A 149 0.53 0.51 -14.30
CA MET A 149 0.78 1.51 -13.25
C MET A 149 -0.54 2.05 -12.71
N ARG A 150 -1.48 2.40 -13.61
CA ARG A 150 -2.79 2.91 -13.22
C ARG A 150 -3.56 1.92 -12.34
N GLU A 151 -3.59 0.64 -12.73
CA GLU A 151 -4.25 -0.41 -11.96
C GLU A 151 -3.57 -0.59 -10.59
N TYR A 152 -2.25 -0.61 -10.56
CA TYR A 152 -1.47 -0.71 -9.32
C TYR A 152 -1.78 0.43 -8.36
N LEU A 153 -1.75 1.68 -8.81
CA LEU A 153 -2.00 2.87 -7.98
C LEU A 153 -3.45 2.89 -7.47
N LEU A 154 -4.42 2.55 -8.29
CA LEU A 154 -5.82 2.42 -7.88
C LEU A 154 -6.01 1.31 -6.85
N ASN A 155 -5.37 0.16 -7.03
CA ASN A 155 -5.40 -0.94 -6.06
C ASN A 155 -4.79 -0.52 -4.71
N HIS A 156 -3.70 0.23 -4.70
CA HIS A 156 -3.06 0.75 -3.48
C HIS A 156 -4.00 1.68 -2.70
N ILE A 157 -4.64 2.65 -3.39
CA ILE A 157 -5.63 3.54 -2.76
C ILE A 157 -6.84 2.74 -2.27
N GLU A 158 -7.32 1.76 -3.05
CA GLU A 158 -8.42 0.90 -2.64
C GLU A 158 -8.11 0.17 -1.32
N ILE A 159 -6.95 -0.49 -1.24
CA ILE A 159 -6.51 -1.23 -0.04
C ILE A 159 -6.48 -0.28 1.17
N THR A 160 -5.85 0.87 1.04
CA THR A 160 -5.73 1.85 2.13
C THR A 160 -7.10 2.36 2.58
N THR A 161 -8.02 2.63 1.64
CA THR A 161 -9.38 3.09 1.91
C THR A 161 -10.23 2.00 2.56
N VAL A 162 -10.07 0.76 2.13
CA VAL A 162 -10.75 -0.42 2.71
C VAL A 162 -10.29 -0.65 4.15
N ILE A 163 -8.98 -0.59 4.41
CA ILE A 163 -8.42 -0.72 5.77
C ILE A 163 -8.95 0.39 6.66
N SER A 164 -8.88 1.65 6.23
CA SER A 164 -9.41 2.80 6.97
C SER A 164 -10.89 2.64 7.29
N SER A 165 -11.70 2.27 6.30
CA SER A 165 -13.16 2.07 6.47
C SER A 165 -13.48 0.90 7.41
N ALA A 166 -12.70 -0.16 7.34
CA ALA A 166 -12.87 -1.34 8.16
C ALA A 166 -12.54 -1.06 9.63
N LEU A 167 -11.44 -0.35 9.92
CA LEU A 167 -11.08 0.08 11.27
C LEU A 167 -12.15 1.00 11.89
N LEU A 168 -12.65 1.96 11.10
CA LEU A 168 -13.73 2.86 11.54
C LEU A 168 -15.04 2.11 11.82
N ASN A 169 -15.37 1.11 11.01
CA ASN A 169 -16.52 0.23 11.27
C ASN A 169 -16.31 -0.63 12.54
N ARG A 170 -15.08 -1.08 12.77
CA ARG A 170 -14.73 -1.89 13.95
C ARG A 170 -14.82 -1.10 15.23
N ALA A 171 -14.34 0.15 15.24
CA ALA A 171 -14.49 1.09 16.35
C ALA A 171 -15.96 1.42 16.63
N GLY A 172 -16.80 1.55 15.60
CA GLY A 172 -18.27 1.53 15.64
C GLY A 172 -18.96 2.70 16.34
N THR A 173 -18.24 3.70 16.87
CA THR A 173 -18.87 4.87 17.49
C THR A 173 -19.45 5.82 16.45
N ALA A 174 -20.39 6.67 16.84
CA ALA A 174 -20.97 7.67 15.95
C ALA A 174 -19.92 8.58 15.30
N GLU A 175 -18.87 8.95 16.06
CA GLU A 175 -17.74 9.73 15.58
C GLU A 175 -16.94 8.98 14.49
N HIS A 176 -16.56 7.73 14.74
CA HIS A 176 -15.83 6.92 13.78
C HIS A 176 -16.63 6.70 12.49
N LEU A 177 -17.94 6.47 12.60
CA LEU A 177 -18.81 6.33 11.44
C LEU A 177 -18.99 7.67 10.67
N ALA A 178 -18.94 8.81 11.36
CA ALA A 178 -18.90 10.12 10.73
C ALA A 178 -17.58 10.31 9.94
N LYS A 179 -16.42 10.07 10.56
CA LYS A 179 -15.10 10.11 9.90
C LYS A 179 -15.06 9.22 8.65
N LYS A 180 -15.71 8.04 8.68
CA LYS A 180 -15.81 7.19 7.49
C LYS A 180 -16.59 7.85 6.35
N ARG A 181 -17.74 8.47 6.65
CA ARG A 181 -18.54 9.19 5.65
C ARG A 181 -17.75 10.36 5.05
N GLU A 182 -17.07 11.11 5.90
CA GLU A 182 -16.20 12.23 5.50
C GLU A 182 -15.07 11.77 4.57
N LEU A 183 -14.41 10.63 4.87
CA LEU A 183 -13.37 10.08 3.99
C LEU A 183 -13.93 9.80 2.58
N TRP A 184 -15.07 9.10 2.50
CA TRP A 184 -15.67 8.76 1.20
C TRP A 184 -16.18 9.99 0.44
N THR A 185 -16.70 11.00 1.14
CA THR A 185 -17.08 12.29 0.56
C THR A 185 -15.85 13.03 0.04
N TYR A 186 -14.76 13.06 0.81
CA TYR A 186 -13.49 13.65 0.39
C TYR A 186 -12.96 12.98 -0.89
N ILE A 187 -12.91 11.66 -0.94
CA ILE A 187 -12.44 10.93 -2.14
C ILE A 187 -13.29 11.29 -3.36
N GLN A 188 -14.61 11.40 -3.18
CA GLN A 188 -15.54 11.75 -4.26
C GLN A 188 -15.33 13.17 -4.79
N GLN A 189 -15.02 14.11 -3.90
CA GLN A 189 -14.83 15.53 -4.24
C GLN A 189 -13.43 15.78 -4.81
N GLU A 190 -12.41 15.22 -4.18
CA GLU A 190 -11.02 15.44 -4.53
C GLU A 190 -10.63 14.75 -5.84
N ASN A 191 -11.04 13.48 -6.00
CA ASN A 191 -10.72 12.70 -7.18
C ASN A 191 -11.91 11.81 -7.61
N PRO A 192 -12.86 12.36 -8.38
CA PRO A 192 -14.04 11.63 -8.82
C PRO A 192 -13.73 10.36 -9.62
N GLU A 193 -12.63 10.34 -10.37
CA GLU A 193 -12.23 9.20 -11.18
C GLU A 193 -11.74 8.04 -10.30
N VAL A 194 -10.90 8.33 -9.30
CA VAL A 194 -10.50 7.36 -8.27
C VAL A 194 -11.74 6.84 -7.53
N PHE A 195 -12.64 7.71 -7.10
CA PHE A 195 -13.88 7.31 -6.44
C PHE A 195 -14.71 6.34 -7.28
N GLN A 196 -14.91 6.63 -8.57
CA GLN A 196 -15.67 5.76 -9.48
C GLN A 196 -15.00 4.39 -9.67
N SER A 197 -13.67 4.36 -9.67
CA SER A 197 -12.89 3.12 -9.81
C SER A 197 -12.99 2.24 -8.57
N ILE A 198 -12.70 2.79 -7.38
CA ILE A 198 -12.64 1.99 -6.15
C ILE A 198 -14.02 1.59 -5.61
N ARG A 199 -15.05 2.46 -5.76
CA ARG A 199 -16.40 2.19 -5.20
C ARG A 199 -17.09 0.95 -5.80
N LYS A 200 -16.66 0.50 -6.97
CA LYS A 200 -17.27 -0.63 -7.70
C LYS A 200 -16.75 -1.97 -7.22
N THR A 201 -15.62 -1.99 -6.53
CA THR A 201 -15.00 -3.23 -6.09
C THR A 201 -15.80 -3.90 -4.97
N MET A 202 -15.66 -5.21 -4.87
CA MET A 202 -16.33 -6.00 -3.82
C MET A 202 -15.87 -5.58 -2.42
N LEU A 203 -14.55 -5.36 -2.22
CA LEU A 203 -13.98 -4.97 -0.94
C LEU A 203 -14.49 -3.60 -0.48
N SER A 204 -14.52 -2.62 -1.38
CA SER A 204 -15.05 -1.30 -1.08
C SER A 204 -16.55 -1.32 -0.76
N ARG A 205 -17.34 -2.12 -1.47
CA ARG A 205 -18.77 -2.30 -1.17
C ARG A 205 -19.00 -2.88 0.23
N LEU A 206 -18.22 -3.89 0.60
CA LEU A 206 -18.32 -4.55 1.92
C LEU A 206 -17.98 -3.60 3.07
N THR A 207 -17.02 -2.71 2.89
CA THR A 207 -16.56 -1.81 3.95
C THR A 207 -17.30 -0.48 4.00
N LYS A 208 -17.81 0.00 2.85
CA LYS A 208 -18.59 1.24 2.75
C LYS A 208 -19.92 1.15 3.51
N HIS A 209 -20.62 0.02 3.42
CA HIS A 209 -21.89 -0.19 4.09
C HIS A 209 -21.69 -0.76 5.50
N SER A 210 -22.27 -0.11 6.49
CA SER A 210 -22.16 -0.49 7.92
C SER A 210 -23.05 -1.69 8.33
N VAL A 211 -23.65 -2.39 7.36
CA VAL A 211 -24.73 -3.37 7.58
C VAL A 211 -24.22 -4.80 7.84
N LEU A 212 -22.91 -5.05 7.74
CA LEU A 212 -22.37 -6.37 8.04
C LEU A 212 -22.29 -6.59 9.54
N PRO A 213 -22.80 -7.73 10.06
CA PRO A 213 -22.61 -8.10 11.45
C PRO A 213 -21.13 -8.01 11.84
N ALA A 214 -20.83 -7.43 12.99
CA ALA A 214 -19.47 -7.16 13.46
C ALA A 214 -18.49 -8.36 13.30
N ARG A 215 -18.99 -9.59 13.40
CA ARG A 215 -18.23 -10.84 13.19
C ARG A 215 -17.75 -11.03 11.73
N LYS A 216 -18.57 -10.73 10.73
CA LYS A 216 -18.18 -10.85 9.31
C LYS A 216 -17.24 -9.73 8.91
N LEU A 217 -17.43 -8.54 9.48
CA LEU A 217 -16.54 -7.40 9.25
C LEU A 217 -15.14 -7.63 9.83
N SER A 218 -15.05 -8.18 11.04
CA SER A 218 -13.76 -8.54 11.65
C SER A 218 -13.00 -9.58 10.81
N ASN A 219 -13.69 -10.51 10.16
CA ASN A 219 -13.07 -11.48 9.28
C ASN A 219 -12.55 -10.84 7.98
N VAL A 220 -13.27 -9.89 7.40
CA VAL A 220 -12.80 -9.15 6.21
C VAL A 220 -11.58 -8.29 6.54
N VAL A 221 -11.62 -7.53 7.65
CA VAL A 221 -10.46 -6.76 8.14
C VAL A 221 -9.29 -7.69 8.43
N TYR A 222 -9.55 -8.78 9.14
CA TYR A 222 -8.52 -9.78 9.46
C TYR A 222 -7.90 -10.40 8.18
N GLN A 223 -8.71 -10.74 7.18
CA GLN A 223 -8.21 -11.29 5.91
C GLN A 223 -7.40 -10.24 5.13
N ILE A 224 -7.84 -8.99 5.09
CA ILE A 224 -7.10 -7.92 4.45
C ILE A 224 -5.81 -7.65 5.23
N THR A 225 -5.87 -7.51 6.55
CA THR A 225 -4.70 -7.29 7.40
C THR A 225 -3.74 -8.49 7.31
N LYS A 226 -4.26 -9.71 7.31
CA LYS A 226 -3.46 -10.93 7.13
C LYS A 226 -2.81 -10.99 5.74
N SER A 227 -3.52 -10.58 4.69
CA SER A 227 -3.00 -10.55 3.32
C SER A 227 -1.95 -9.46 3.14
N VAL A 228 -2.20 -8.26 3.69
CA VAL A 228 -1.35 -7.08 3.52
C VAL A 228 -0.15 -7.11 4.47
N TYR A 229 -0.36 -7.47 5.73
CA TYR A 229 0.67 -7.42 6.78
C TYR A 229 1.21 -8.78 7.19
N GLY A 230 0.77 -9.87 6.57
CA GLY A 230 1.31 -11.21 6.82
C GLY A 230 1.07 -11.77 8.23
N PHE A 231 0.09 -11.24 8.98
CA PHE A 231 -0.23 -11.75 10.30
C PHE A 231 -0.84 -13.17 10.24
N ASN A 232 -0.17 -14.11 10.89
CA ASN A 232 -0.70 -15.38 11.37
C ASN A 232 -0.66 -15.41 12.90
#